data_30d6551b5704edf6d761f6e7e848f5b8
#
_entry.id   30d6551b5704edf6d761f6e7e848f5b8
#
_cell.length_a   1.000
_cell.length_b   1.000
_cell.length_c   1.000
_cell.angle_alpha   90.00
_cell.angle_beta   90.00
_cell.angle_gamma   90.00
#
_symmetry.space_group_name_H-M   'P 1'
#
loop_
_entity.id
_entity.type
_entity.pdbx_description
1 polymer ?
#
loop_
_entity_poly.entity_id
_entity_poly.type
_entity_poly.pdbx_seq_one_letter_code
_entity_poly.pdbx_strand_id
1 'polypeptide(L)'
;MGGNREGAKATKELVRDDCQKCLDVPAMQFDFFRRLFGKRERPRARKAQPSPVAVKVVLEPHEPLLEEARALLHAAGAVALAARVRVEWDRRLRTTAGLAFPGRSLVRLNPRLRDFGGEEIQRTLRHELAHLLAHERAGRRRIAPHGAEWRCACGDLGLPGEKRTHDLPLPRRVIARRHHYRCPVCGVTVARVQPLRRGSACLRCCRAHNRGRYDERFRFERITPPAAGA
;
A
#
# COMPACT_ATOMS: atom_id res chain seq x y z
N MET A 1 -27.93 -39.76 6.35
CA MET A 1 -27.43 -38.57 5.69
C MET A 1 -26.84 -37.63 6.75
N GLY A 2 -25.58 -37.81 7.07
CA GLY A 2 -24.84 -37.03 8.06
C GLY A 2 -23.43 -36.83 7.53
N GLY A 3 -23.18 -35.66 6.96
CA GLY A 3 -21.87 -35.35 6.46
C GLY A 3 -21.66 -33.84 6.42
N ASN A 4 -20.49 -33.37 6.85
CA ASN A 4 -19.90 -32.06 6.65
C ASN A 4 -20.11 -30.95 7.69
N ARG A 5 -20.09 -31.25 8.97
CA ARG A 5 -19.88 -30.16 9.97
C ARG A 5 -18.50 -30.17 10.65
N GLU A 6 -17.67 -31.17 10.44
CA GLU A 6 -16.35 -31.26 11.07
C GLU A 6 -15.22 -30.53 10.29
N GLY A 7 -15.30 -30.45 8.96
CA GLY A 7 -14.28 -29.78 8.14
C GLY A 7 -14.19 -28.26 8.32
N ALA A 8 -15.29 -27.61 8.68
CA ALA A 8 -15.35 -26.16 8.85
C ALA A 8 -14.79 -25.68 10.22
N LYS A 9 -14.74 -26.57 11.23
CA LYS A 9 -14.15 -26.23 12.53
C LYS A 9 -12.63 -26.38 12.51
N ALA A 10 -12.10 -27.38 11.85
CA ALA A 10 -10.66 -27.62 11.76
C ALA A 10 -9.91 -26.49 11.01
N THR A 11 -10.51 -25.94 9.94
CA THR A 11 -9.92 -24.80 9.21
C THR A 11 -9.96 -23.49 10.00
N LYS A 12 -10.96 -23.28 10.87
CA LYS A 12 -11.00 -22.10 11.75
C LYS A 12 -10.00 -22.16 12.89
N GLU A 13 -9.69 -23.32 13.42
CA GLU A 13 -8.68 -23.50 14.47
C GLU A 13 -7.27 -23.33 13.95
N LEU A 14 -6.94 -23.91 12.79
CA LEU A 14 -5.63 -23.75 12.16
C LEU A 14 -5.29 -22.28 11.81
N VAL A 15 -6.29 -21.48 11.40
CA VAL A 15 -6.09 -20.06 11.10
C VAL A 15 -5.92 -19.24 12.38
N ARG A 16 -6.53 -19.65 13.50
CA ARG A 16 -6.35 -18.99 14.80
C ARG A 16 -4.99 -19.25 15.42
N ASP A 17 -4.45 -20.45 15.30
CA ASP A 17 -3.13 -20.80 15.85
C ASP A 17 -1.98 -20.07 15.14
N ASP A 18 -2.07 -19.84 13.82
CA ASP A 18 -1.10 -19.03 13.12
C ASP A 18 -1.18 -17.51 13.47
N CYS A 19 -2.37 -17.04 13.85
CA CYS A 19 -2.55 -15.67 14.30
C CYS A 19 -1.99 -15.44 15.71
N GLN A 20 -2.14 -16.41 16.61
CA GLN A 20 -1.64 -16.34 18.00
C GLN A 20 -0.10 -16.27 18.00
N LYS A 21 0.59 -17.01 17.13
CA LYS A 21 2.05 -16.97 16.98
C LYS A 21 2.62 -15.61 16.53
N CYS A 22 1.81 -14.78 15.88
CA CYS A 22 2.21 -13.43 15.51
C CYS A 22 2.18 -12.42 16.68
N LEU A 23 1.51 -12.74 17.80
CA LEU A 23 1.36 -11.88 18.97
C LEU A 23 2.43 -12.16 20.04
N ASP A 24 3.04 -13.36 20.04
CA ASP A 24 3.94 -13.84 21.09
C ASP A 24 5.45 -13.66 20.78
N VAL A 25 5.82 -12.72 19.92
CA VAL A 25 7.25 -12.43 19.70
C VAL A 25 7.74 -11.52 20.83
N PRO A 26 8.63 -12.01 21.73
CA PRO A 26 9.14 -11.20 22.83
C PRO A 26 9.95 -10.02 22.31
N ALA A 27 9.74 -8.87 22.92
CA ALA A 27 10.50 -7.64 22.70
C ALA A 27 11.96 -7.82 23.16
N MET A 28 12.79 -8.50 22.37
CA MET A 28 14.21 -8.62 22.64
C MET A 28 15.06 -8.07 21.49
N GLN A 29 15.90 -7.09 21.88
CA GLN A 29 17.15 -6.67 21.27
C GLN A 29 17.09 -5.92 19.93
N PHE A 30 16.83 -4.62 19.97
CA PHE A 30 17.23 -3.68 18.93
C PHE A 30 17.94 -2.42 19.47
N ASP A 31 18.74 -2.54 20.54
CA ASP A 31 19.51 -1.39 21.06
C ASP A 31 20.96 -1.30 20.58
N PHE A 32 21.46 -2.30 19.85
CA PHE A 32 22.89 -2.35 19.48
C PHE A 32 23.25 -1.55 18.21
N PHE A 33 22.29 -1.35 17.27
CA PHE A 33 22.58 -0.67 16.00
C PHE A 33 22.46 0.87 16.03
N ARG A 34 22.01 1.44 17.14
CA ARG A 34 21.79 2.89 17.24
C ARG A 34 23.06 3.72 17.54
N ARG A 35 24.16 3.08 17.91
CA ARG A 35 25.41 3.74 18.35
C ARG A 35 26.48 3.95 17.27
N LEU A 36 26.39 3.33 16.10
CA LEU A 36 27.46 3.32 15.11
C LEU A 36 27.25 4.21 13.86
N PHE A 37 26.09 4.79 13.67
CA PHE A 37 25.86 5.71 12.55
C PHE A 37 25.34 7.06 13.04
N GLY A 38 26.29 7.96 13.32
CA GLY A 38 26.05 9.35 13.62
C GLY A 38 25.19 10.02 12.53
N LYS A 39 24.09 10.62 12.94
CA LYS A 39 23.21 11.38 12.07
C LYS A 39 23.98 12.57 11.43
N ARG A 40 24.26 12.49 10.14
CA ARG A 40 24.45 13.70 9.32
C ARG A 40 23.06 14.31 9.09
N GLU A 41 22.75 15.34 9.80
CA GLU A 41 21.56 16.17 9.54
C GLU A 41 21.70 16.82 8.16
N ARG A 42 20.83 16.41 7.23
CA ARG A 42 20.66 17.15 5.96
C ARG A 42 19.80 18.37 6.25
N PRO A 43 20.18 19.56 5.77
CA PRO A 43 19.34 20.75 5.93
C PRO A 43 17.97 20.49 5.29
N ARG A 44 16.91 20.65 6.09
CA ARG A 44 15.52 20.54 5.63
C ARG A 44 15.28 21.65 4.62
N ALA A 45 15.07 21.28 3.35
CA ALA A 45 14.52 22.20 2.37
C ALA A 45 13.18 22.74 2.91
N ARG A 46 13.05 24.05 3.01
CA ARG A 46 11.83 24.77 3.37
C ARG A 46 10.71 24.28 2.46
N LYS A 47 9.75 23.57 3.02
CA LYS A 47 8.52 23.20 2.31
C LYS A 47 7.79 24.50 1.97
N ALA A 48 7.61 24.77 0.68
CA ALA A 48 6.72 25.82 0.22
C ALA A 48 5.35 25.61 0.88
N GLN A 49 4.84 26.67 1.50
CA GLN A 49 3.50 26.67 2.11
C GLN A 49 2.48 26.45 0.99
N PRO A 50 1.54 25.53 1.16
CA PRO A 50 0.46 25.37 0.18
C PRO A 50 -0.46 26.58 0.28
N SER A 51 -0.70 27.23 -0.85
CA SER A 51 -1.69 28.29 -0.99
C SER A 51 -3.07 27.79 -0.53
N PRO A 52 -3.85 28.64 0.18
CA PRO A 52 -5.14 28.25 0.72
C PRO A 52 -6.24 28.36 -0.34
N VAL A 53 -6.37 27.37 -1.21
CA VAL A 53 -7.62 27.11 -1.91
C VAL A 53 -8.11 25.76 -1.43
N ALA A 54 -8.66 25.74 -0.25
CA ALA A 54 -9.39 24.60 0.28
C ALA A 54 -10.73 24.54 -0.45
N VAL A 55 -10.77 23.88 -1.60
CA VAL A 55 -12.01 23.33 -2.11
C VAL A 55 -12.49 22.33 -1.06
N LYS A 56 -13.50 22.72 -0.29
CA LYS A 56 -14.18 21.88 0.70
C LYS A 56 -14.84 20.75 -0.07
N VAL A 57 -14.11 19.64 -0.25
CA VAL A 57 -14.69 18.42 -0.83
C VAL A 57 -15.67 17.90 0.21
N VAL A 58 -16.95 17.99 -0.12
CA VAL A 58 -18.01 17.39 0.67
C VAL A 58 -17.80 15.88 0.61
N LEU A 59 -17.27 15.34 1.70
CA LEU A 59 -17.21 13.91 1.95
C LEU A 59 -18.58 13.51 2.48
N GLU A 60 -19.30 12.69 1.73
CA GLU A 60 -20.61 12.20 2.15
C GLU A 60 -20.40 11.03 3.13
N PRO A 61 -20.80 11.17 4.42
CA PRO A 61 -20.83 10.03 5.33
C PRO A 61 -21.85 9.02 4.80
N HIS A 62 -21.54 7.75 4.89
CA HIS A 62 -22.46 6.68 4.49
C HIS A 62 -22.83 5.84 5.70
N GLU A 63 -23.91 6.18 6.36
CA GLU A 63 -24.37 5.56 7.61
C GLU A 63 -24.42 4.02 7.54
N PRO A 64 -25.02 3.37 6.51
CA PRO A 64 -25.07 1.91 6.46
C PRO A 64 -23.69 1.24 6.45
N LEU A 65 -22.70 1.79 5.72
CA LEU A 65 -21.35 1.24 5.69
C LEU A 65 -20.59 1.49 7.00
N LEU A 66 -20.91 2.58 7.69
CA LEU A 66 -20.34 2.87 9.00
C LEU A 66 -20.83 1.89 10.05
N GLU A 67 -22.14 1.62 10.08
CA GLU A 67 -22.72 0.62 10.98
C GLU A 67 -22.14 -0.77 10.75
N GLU A 68 -22.01 -1.17 9.50
CA GLU A 68 -21.38 -2.44 9.15
C GLU A 68 -19.91 -2.50 9.57
N ALA A 69 -19.13 -1.43 9.33
CA ALA A 69 -17.74 -1.35 9.76
C ALA A 69 -17.62 -1.50 11.29
N ARG A 70 -18.52 -0.88 12.04
CA ARG A 70 -18.59 -1.02 13.50
C ARG A 70 -18.90 -2.44 13.92
N ALA A 71 -19.91 -3.06 13.31
CA ALA A 71 -20.30 -4.44 13.62
C ALA A 71 -19.15 -5.43 13.35
N LEU A 72 -18.47 -5.30 12.21
CA LEU A 72 -17.31 -6.12 11.85
C LEU A 72 -16.15 -5.97 12.85
N LEU A 73 -15.85 -4.74 13.24
CA LEU A 73 -14.78 -4.48 14.22
C LEU A 73 -15.14 -4.95 15.63
N HIS A 74 -16.42 -4.85 16.03
CA HIS A 74 -16.91 -5.42 17.28
C HIS A 74 -16.76 -6.95 17.30
N ALA A 75 -17.17 -7.63 16.21
CA ALA A 75 -17.02 -9.06 16.05
C ALA A 75 -15.56 -9.52 16.09
N ALA A 76 -14.64 -8.69 15.59
CA ALA A 76 -13.19 -8.91 15.65
C ALA A 76 -12.54 -8.50 17.01
N GLY A 77 -13.34 -8.12 18.01
CA GLY A 77 -12.87 -7.75 19.35
C GLY A 77 -12.24 -6.36 19.45
N ALA A 78 -12.34 -5.53 18.40
CA ALA A 78 -11.71 -4.20 18.34
C ALA A 78 -12.69 -3.07 18.74
N VAL A 79 -13.29 -3.17 19.93
CA VAL A 79 -14.35 -2.27 20.43
C VAL A 79 -13.91 -0.79 20.40
N ALA A 80 -12.69 -0.50 20.87
CA ALA A 80 -12.17 0.87 20.89
C ALA A 80 -12.00 1.45 19.48
N LEU A 81 -11.62 0.64 18.49
CA LEU A 81 -11.54 1.05 17.09
C LEU A 81 -12.94 1.24 16.49
N ALA A 82 -13.89 0.34 16.78
CA ALA A 82 -15.26 0.43 16.33
C ALA A 82 -15.94 1.74 16.75
N ALA A 83 -15.67 2.20 17.99
CA ALA A 83 -16.24 3.45 18.51
C ALA A 83 -15.77 4.71 17.77
N ARG A 84 -14.57 4.69 17.13
CA ARG A 84 -13.98 5.86 16.49
C ARG A 84 -13.78 5.72 14.99
N VAL A 85 -14.11 4.57 14.40
CA VAL A 85 -13.98 4.36 12.96
C VAL A 85 -14.89 5.31 12.19
N ARG A 86 -14.40 5.77 11.05
CA ARG A 86 -15.15 6.57 10.08
C ARG A 86 -15.02 5.96 8.70
N VAL A 87 -16.10 6.01 7.92
CA VAL A 87 -16.15 5.55 6.53
C VAL A 87 -16.68 6.69 5.68
N GLU A 88 -15.95 7.04 4.63
CA GLU A 88 -16.26 8.18 3.77
C GLU A 88 -16.10 7.79 2.29
N TRP A 89 -16.96 8.30 1.41
CA TRP A 89 -16.74 8.26 -0.02
C TRP A 89 -15.82 9.41 -0.45
N ASP A 90 -14.74 9.10 -1.22
CA ASP A 90 -13.82 10.13 -1.70
C ASP A 90 -13.75 10.15 -3.24
N ARG A 91 -14.37 11.16 -3.86
CA ARG A 91 -14.41 11.38 -5.32
C ARG A 91 -13.02 11.66 -5.92
N ARG A 92 -12.00 11.91 -5.10
CA ARG A 92 -10.62 12.10 -5.56
C ARG A 92 -9.93 10.76 -5.84
N LEU A 93 -10.44 9.66 -5.31
CA LEU A 93 -9.96 8.33 -5.63
C LEU A 93 -10.37 7.99 -7.06
N ARG A 94 -9.39 7.85 -7.95
CA ARG A 94 -9.64 7.51 -9.36
C ARG A 94 -9.13 6.13 -9.72
N THR A 95 -7.98 5.76 -9.20
CA THR A 95 -7.21 4.56 -9.57
C THR A 95 -7.14 3.52 -8.47
N THR A 96 -7.65 3.85 -7.29
CA THR A 96 -7.61 3.03 -6.08
C THR A 96 -9.03 2.76 -5.61
N ALA A 97 -9.34 1.55 -5.20
CA ALA A 97 -10.66 1.15 -4.72
C ALA A 97 -10.97 1.76 -3.34
N GLY A 98 -10.01 1.70 -2.43
CA GLY A 98 -10.10 2.26 -1.08
C GLY A 98 -8.76 2.76 -0.58
N LEU A 99 -8.77 3.44 0.56
CA LEU A 99 -7.60 3.85 1.33
C LEU A 99 -7.90 3.82 2.82
N ALA A 100 -7.03 3.17 3.59
CA ALA A 100 -7.05 3.18 5.04
C ALA A 100 -6.07 4.23 5.61
N PHE A 101 -6.51 4.93 6.65
CA PHE A 101 -5.72 5.90 7.40
C PHE A 101 -5.70 5.50 8.89
N PRO A 102 -4.81 4.57 9.30
CA PRO A 102 -4.79 4.04 10.67
C PRO A 102 -4.70 5.12 11.75
N GLY A 103 -3.81 6.10 11.58
CA GLY A 103 -3.66 7.21 12.54
C GLY A 103 -4.89 8.13 12.68
N ARG A 104 -5.92 7.95 11.87
CA ARG A 104 -7.18 8.70 11.90
C ARG A 104 -8.40 7.81 12.09
N SER A 105 -8.23 6.51 12.20
CA SER A 105 -9.30 5.50 12.19
C SER A 105 -10.32 5.74 11.05
N LEU A 106 -9.81 6.00 9.84
CA LEU A 106 -10.61 6.42 8.70
C LEU A 106 -10.39 5.49 7.52
N VAL A 107 -11.49 5.05 6.91
CA VAL A 107 -11.54 4.37 5.61
C VAL A 107 -12.15 5.31 4.59
N ARG A 108 -11.53 5.43 3.43
CA ARG A 108 -12.09 6.11 2.27
C ARG A 108 -12.32 5.13 1.14
N LEU A 109 -13.50 5.18 0.55
CA LEU A 109 -13.93 4.33 -0.55
C LEU A 109 -14.10 5.15 -1.83
N ASN A 110 -13.77 4.54 -2.96
CA ASN A 110 -13.98 5.13 -4.27
C ASN A 110 -15.45 5.02 -4.66
N PRO A 111 -16.16 6.12 -4.97
CA PRO A 111 -17.56 6.06 -5.38
C PRO A 111 -17.84 5.17 -6.59
N ARG A 112 -16.83 4.93 -7.46
CA ARG A 112 -16.94 4.03 -8.61
C ARG A 112 -17.14 2.56 -8.22
N LEU A 113 -16.91 2.19 -6.98
CA LEU A 113 -17.24 0.85 -6.49
C LEU A 113 -18.72 0.52 -6.64
N ARG A 114 -19.59 1.55 -6.66
CA ARG A 114 -21.02 1.38 -6.88
C ARG A 114 -21.35 0.75 -8.25
N ASP A 115 -20.46 0.95 -9.23
CA ASP A 115 -20.60 0.40 -10.58
C ASP A 115 -20.28 -1.11 -10.63
N PHE A 116 -19.64 -1.65 -9.59
CA PHE A 116 -19.23 -3.06 -9.48
C PHE A 116 -20.09 -3.90 -8.53
N GLY A 117 -21.11 -3.29 -7.92
CA GLY A 117 -22.05 -3.96 -7.04
C GLY A 117 -21.68 -3.93 -5.56
N GLY A 118 -22.64 -4.35 -4.73
CA GLY A 118 -22.53 -4.29 -3.27
C GLY A 118 -21.43 -5.20 -2.70
N GLU A 119 -21.23 -6.37 -3.29
CA GLU A 119 -20.22 -7.33 -2.83
C GLU A 119 -18.80 -6.74 -2.92
N GLU A 120 -18.49 -6.00 -3.99
CA GLU A 120 -17.17 -5.40 -4.14
C GLU A 120 -16.97 -4.20 -3.20
N ILE A 121 -18.03 -3.46 -2.89
CA ILE A 121 -18.01 -2.42 -1.85
C ILE A 121 -17.67 -3.06 -0.51
N GLN A 122 -18.35 -4.15 -0.16
CA GLN A 122 -18.16 -4.89 1.08
C GLN A 122 -16.74 -5.47 1.19
N ARG A 123 -16.27 -6.09 0.12
CA ARG A 123 -14.92 -6.63 0.05
C ARG A 123 -13.88 -5.54 0.26
N THR A 124 -14.02 -4.41 -0.45
CA THR A 124 -13.10 -3.27 -0.31
C THR A 124 -13.17 -2.67 1.10
N LEU A 125 -14.36 -2.52 1.68
CA LEU A 125 -14.51 -2.04 3.07
C LEU A 125 -13.74 -2.93 4.04
N ARG A 126 -13.92 -4.24 3.99
CA ARG A 126 -13.23 -5.20 4.87
C ARG A 126 -11.72 -5.19 4.66
N HIS A 127 -11.25 -5.06 3.40
CA HIS A 127 -9.83 -4.92 3.07
C HIS A 127 -9.21 -3.70 3.78
N GLU A 128 -9.87 -2.55 3.70
CA GLU A 128 -9.37 -1.32 4.32
C GLU A 128 -9.52 -1.35 5.85
N LEU A 129 -10.59 -1.97 6.39
CA LEU A 129 -10.73 -2.20 7.82
C LEU A 129 -9.63 -3.12 8.36
N ALA A 130 -9.18 -4.11 7.57
CA ALA A 130 -8.07 -4.99 7.96
C ALA A 130 -6.76 -4.20 8.18
N HIS A 131 -6.51 -3.15 7.39
CA HIS A 131 -5.39 -2.25 7.64
C HIS A 131 -5.53 -1.52 8.98
N LEU A 132 -6.72 -1.00 9.31
CA LEU A 132 -6.96 -0.34 10.58
C LEU A 132 -6.77 -1.31 11.76
N LEU A 133 -7.36 -2.50 11.66
CA LEU A 133 -7.32 -3.54 12.70
C LEU A 133 -5.90 -4.05 12.93
N ALA A 134 -5.14 -4.30 11.87
CA ALA A 134 -3.75 -4.72 11.96
C ALA A 134 -2.87 -3.67 12.67
N HIS A 135 -3.06 -2.39 12.34
CA HIS A 135 -2.34 -1.29 12.98
C HIS A 135 -2.76 -1.09 14.44
N GLU A 136 -4.04 -1.24 14.76
CA GLU A 136 -4.55 -1.17 16.14
C GLU A 136 -3.88 -2.23 17.01
N ARG A 137 -3.84 -3.48 16.54
CA ARG A 137 -3.20 -4.60 17.24
C ARG A 137 -1.68 -4.45 17.34
N ALA A 138 -1.05 -3.89 16.34
CA ALA A 138 0.40 -3.68 16.32
C ALA A 138 0.83 -2.52 17.26
N GLY A 139 -0.05 -1.59 17.57
CA GLY A 139 0.26 -0.42 18.38
C GLY A 139 1.36 0.44 17.76
N ARG A 140 2.51 0.56 18.45
CA ARG A 140 3.66 1.34 17.98
C ARG A 140 4.62 0.57 17.07
N ARG A 141 4.42 -0.73 16.88
CA ARG A 141 5.28 -1.54 16.01
C ARG A 141 5.07 -1.14 14.55
N ARG A 142 6.15 -1.12 13.79
CA ARG A 142 6.06 -1.00 12.33
C ARG A 142 5.72 -2.35 11.73
N ILE A 143 4.64 -2.39 10.96
CA ILE A 143 4.19 -3.58 10.24
C ILE A 143 4.24 -3.35 8.74
N ALA A 144 4.37 -4.42 7.97
CA ALA A 144 4.25 -4.36 6.52
C ALA A 144 2.78 -4.15 6.13
N PRO A 145 2.47 -3.28 5.15
CA PRO A 145 1.08 -2.97 4.78
C PRO A 145 0.20 -4.20 4.52
N HIS A 146 0.76 -5.25 3.89
CA HIS A 146 0.06 -6.50 3.61
C HIS A 146 0.85 -7.68 4.20
N GLY A 147 1.38 -7.49 5.41
CA GLY A 147 2.14 -8.50 6.17
C GLY A 147 1.27 -9.56 6.82
N ALA A 148 1.84 -10.29 7.76
CA ALA A 148 1.13 -11.33 8.51
C ALA A 148 -0.02 -10.75 9.32
N GLU A 149 0.20 -9.60 9.98
CA GLU A 149 -0.81 -8.93 10.79
C GLU A 149 -2.04 -8.52 9.98
N TRP A 150 -1.82 -8.01 8.76
CA TRP A 150 -2.92 -7.67 7.87
C TRP A 150 -3.67 -8.91 7.38
N ARG A 151 -2.97 -10.01 7.03
CA ARG A 151 -3.62 -11.26 6.61
C ARG A 151 -4.47 -11.86 7.74
N CYS A 152 -3.97 -11.83 8.98
CA CYS A 152 -4.75 -12.24 10.15
C CYS A 152 -6.03 -11.37 10.27
N ALA A 153 -5.89 -10.07 10.19
CA ALA A 153 -7.02 -9.15 10.27
C ALA A 153 -8.04 -9.38 9.13
N CYS A 154 -7.58 -9.69 7.90
CA CYS A 154 -8.46 -10.10 6.81
C CYS A 154 -9.26 -11.37 7.16
N GLY A 155 -8.62 -12.38 7.72
CA GLY A 155 -9.29 -13.61 8.16
C GLY A 155 -10.39 -13.33 9.19
N ASP A 156 -10.10 -12.49 10.19
CA ASP A 156 -11.05 -12.11 11.25
C ASP A 156 -12.24 -11.31 10.73
N LEU A 157 -12.03 -10.55 9.65
CA LEU A 157 -13.08 -9.78 8.96
C LEU A 157 -13.79 -10.58 7.84
N GLY A 158 -13.56 -11.88 7.75
CA GLY A 158 -14.23 -12.77 6.80
C GLY A 158 -13.68 -12.72 5.38
N LEU A 159 -12.41 -12.30 5.20
CA LEU A 159 -11.68 -12.29 3.93
C LEU A 159 -10.41 -13.18 3.98
N PRO A 160 -10.51 -14.48 4.24
CA PRO A 160 -9.34 -15.36 4.25
C PRO A 160 -8.72 -15.42 2.84
N GLY A 161 -7.40 -15.32 2.76
CA GLY A 161 -6.68 -15.39 1.48
C GLY A 161 -6.81 -14.14 0.58
N GLU A 162 -7.22 -12.99 1.14
CA GLU A 162 -7.39 -11.75 0.38
C GLU A 162 -6.11 -11.33 -0.34
N LYS A 163 -6.27 -10.87 -1.59
CA LYS A 163 -5.18 -10.36 -2.42
C LYS A 163 -4.77 -8.95 -1.98
N ARG A 164 -3.50 -8.61 -2.17
CA ARG A 164 -2.98 -7.26 -1.88
C ARG A 164 -3.53 -6.17 -2.79
N THR A 165 -3.96 -6.54 -4.00
CA THR A 165 -4.44 -5.63 -5.04
C THR A 165 -5.77 -6.15 -5.57
N HIS A 166 -6.66 -5.22 -5.89
CA HIS A 166 -7.91 -5.52 -6.59
C HIS A 166 -7.66 -5.65 -8.10
N ASP A 167 -8.50 -6.43 -8.76
CA ASP A 167 -8.49 -6.62 -10.23
C ASP A 167 -9.54 -5.72 -10.93
N LEU A 168 -10.07 -4.70 -10.23
CA LEU A 168 -11.09 -3.80 -10.75
C LEU A 168 -10.57 -2.96 -11.93
N PRO A 169 -11.38 -2.77 -12.98
CA PRO A 169 -11.02 -1.98 -14.15
C PRO A 169 -11.11 -0.47 -13.87
N LEU A 170 -10.52 -0.02 -12.77
CA LEU A 170 -10.42 1.40 -12.46
C LEU A 170 -9.44 2.08 -13.43
N PRO A 171 -9.70 3.36 -13.78
CA PRO A 171 -8.81 4.11 -14.66
C PRO A 171 -7.37 4.11 -14.14
N ARG A 172 -6.43 3.69 -14.97
CA ARG A 172 -5.02 3.75 -14.62
C ARG A 172 -4.46 5.12 -14.95
N ARG A 173 -3.70 5.71 -14.02
CA ARG A 173 -2.98 6.94 -14.30
C ARG A 173 -1.85 6.65 -15.27
N VAL A 174 -1.97 7.15 -16.50
CA VAL A 174 -0.87 7.13 -17.45
C VAL A 174 0.09 8.25 -17.08
N ILE A 175 1.29 7.89 -16.62
CA ILE A 175 2.34 8.86 -16.30
C ILE A 175 3.30 8.94 -17.47
N ALA A 176 3.33 10.09 -18.14
CA ALA A 176 4.22 10.32 -19.25
C ALA A 176 5.69 10.22 -18.81
N ARG A 177 6.43 9.35 -19.48
CA ARG A 177 7.87 9.21 -19.30
C ARG A 177 8.61 10.19 -20.20
N ARG A 178 8.81 11.41 -19.72
CA ARG A 178 9.34 12.54 -20.51
C ARG A 178 10.86 12.54 -20.68
N HIS A 179 11.59 11.71 -19.93
CA HIS A 179 13.05 11.68 -19.96
C HIS A 179 13.50 10.39 -20.63
N HIS A 180 14.07 10.52 -21.82
CA HIS A 180 14.57 9.42 -22.63
C HIS A 180 16.09 9.42 -22.61
N TYR A 181 16.68 8.25 -22.49
CA TYR A 181 18.12 8.07 -22.42
C TYR A 181 18.53 6.86 -23.24
N ARG A 182 19.73 6.89 -23.77
CA ARG A 182 20.35 5.79 -24.52
C ARG A 182 21.74 5.49 -23.93
N CYS A 183 22.09 4.23 -23.88
CA CYS A 183 23.47 3.81 -23.61
C CYS A 183 24.28 3.96 -24.90
N PRO A 184 25.41 4.69 -24.89
CA PRO A 184 26.24 4.87 -26.10
C PRO A 184 26.86 3.57 -26.61
N VAL A 185 27.08 2.58 -25.72
CA VAL A 185 27.76 1.33 -26.07
C VAL A 185 26.79 0.26 -26.58
N CYS A 186 25.73 -0.07 -25.82
CA CYS A 186 24.83 -1.16 -26.20
C CYS A 186 23.50 -0.67 -26.83
N GLY A 187 23.32 0.64 -26.98
CA GLY A 187 22.15 1.22 -27.61
C GLY A 187 20.82 1.10 -26.83
N VAL A 188 20.83 0.40 -25.67
CA VAL A 188 19.60 0.25 -24.86
C VAL A 188 19.02 1.61 -24.49
N THR A 189 17.72 1.77 -24.73
CA THR A 189 16.99 2.98 -24.37
C THR A 189 16.17 2.77 -23.11
N VAL A 190 16.07 3.81 -22.27
CA VAL A 190 15.24 3.83 -21.07
C VAL A 190 14.42 5.10 -21.03
N ALA A 191 13.12 4.97 -20.75
CA ALA A 191 12.22 6.10 -20.57
C ALA A 191 11.87 6.24 -19.08
N ARG A 192 11.96 7.45 -18.53
CA ARG A 192 11.76 7.77 -17.12
C ARG A 192 10.77 8.90 -16.90
N VAL A 193 10.05 8.85 -15.78
CA VAL A 193 9.17 9.92 -15.33
C VAL A 193 9.98 11.08 -14.78
N GLN A 194 11.04 10.76 -14.04
CA GLN A 194 11.98 11.73 -13.48
C GLN A 194 13.36 11.57 -14.13
N PRO A 195 14.16 12.65 -14.19
CA PRO A 195 15.51 12.56 -14.74
C PRO A 195 16.36 11.53 -14.00
N LEU A 196 17.22 10.84 -14.72
CA LEU A 196 18.26 10.03 -14.11
C LEU A 196 19.20 10.91 -13.28
N ARG A 197 19.69 10.37 -12.17
CA ARG A 197 20.72 11.03 -11.38
C ARG A 197 21.99 11.21 -12.23
N ARG A 198 22.72 12.31 -11.98
CA ARG A 198 24.04 12.51 -12.60
C ARG A 198 24.92 11.28 -12.35
N GLY A 199 25.61 10.80 -13.37
CA GLY A 199 26.45 9.62 -13.28
C GLY A 199 25.72 8.27 -13.34
N SER A 200 24.45 8.21 -13.75
CA SER A 200 23.79 6.93 -13.98
C SER A 200 24.34 6.26 -15.25
N ALA A 201 24.85 5.01 -15.08
CA ALA A 201 25.40 4.20 -16.16
C ALA A 201 24.56 2.95 -16.46
N CYS A 202 24.75 2.37 -17.64
CA CYS A 202 24.10 1.15 -18.07
C CYS A 202 24.59 -0.04 -17.27
N LEU A 203 23.76 -0.59 -16.38
CA LEU A 203 24.12 -1.73 -15.56
C LEU A 203 24.51 -2.96 -16.36
N ARG A 204 23.87 -3.19 -17.52
CA ARG A 204 24.21 -4.30 -18.43
C ARG A 204 25.68 -4.20 -18.89
N CYS A 205 26.09 -3.02 -19.38
CA CYS A 205 27.47 -2.80 -19.83
C CYS A 205 28.46 -2.79 -18.66
N CYS A 206 28.10 -2.19 -17.53
CA CYS A 206 28.93 -2.25 -16.34
C CYS A 206 29.19 -3.69 -15.88
N ARG A 207 28.17 -4.56 -15.91
CA ARG A 207 28.32 -5.99 -15.57
C ARG A 207 29.19 -6.72 -16.57
N ALA A 208 28.98 -6.49 -17.88
CA ALA A 208 29.71 -7.17 -18.93
C ALA A 208 31.19 -6.78 -19.02
N HIS A 209 31.53 -5.51 -18.79
CA HIS A 209 32.84 -4.95 -19.09
C HIS A 209 33.58 -4.37 -17.88
N ASN A 210 32.95 -4.20 -16.71
CA ASN A 210 33.59 -3.64 -15.52
C ASN A 210 33.11 -4.28 -14.21
N ARG A 211 32.81 -5.57 -14.21
CA ARG A 211 32.42 -6.36 -13.03
C ARG A 211 31.28 -5.72 -12.20
N GLY A 212 30.37 -5.00 -12.87
CA GLY A 212 29.24 -4.33 -12.25
C GLY A 212 29.55 -2.97 -11.61
N ARG A 213 30.82 -2.52 -11.64
CA ARG A 213 31.23 -1.20 -11.15
C ARG A 213 30.84 -0.13 -12.15
N TYR A 214 30.57 1.09 -11.64
CA TYR A 214 30.33 2.27 -12.49
C TYR A 214 31.51 2.50 -13.45
N ASP A 215 31.17 2.85 -14.69
CA ASP A 215 32.14 3.23 -15.71
C ASP A 215 31.50 4.33 -16.56
N GLU A 216 32.22 5.43 -16.74
CA GLU A 216 31.74 6.60 -17.45
C GLU A 216 31.45 6.34 -18.93
N ARG A 217 32.13 5.40 -19.55
CA ARG A 217 31.89 4.96 -20.95
C ARG A 217 30.46 4.45 -21.16
N PHE A 218 29.81 3.97 -20.10
CA PHE A 218 28.45 3.42 -20.13
C PHE A 218 27.41 4.38 -19.57
N ARG A 219 27.79 5.65 -19.32
CA ARG A 219 26.90 6.68 -18.83
C ARG A 219 25.77 6.93 -19.82
N PHE A 220 24.54 7.00 -19.31
CA PHE A 220 23.38 7.28 -20.15
C PHE A 220 23.39 8.70 -20.70
N GLU A 221 23.24 8.81 -22.00
CA GLU A 221 23.04 10.07 -22.71
C GLU A 221 21.55 10.37 -22.86
N ARG A 222 21.18 11.62 -22.67
CA ARG A 222 19.82 12.08 -22.87
C ARG A 222 19.53 12.18 -24.36
N ILE A 223 18.41 11.61 -24.78
CA ILE A 223 17.95 11.69 -26.17
C ILE A 223 16.59 12.37 -26.25
N THR A 224 16.28 12.96 -27.38
CA THR A 224 14.92 13.41 -27.70
C THR A 224 14.04 12.17 -27.87
N PRO A 225 12.80 12.15 -27.32
CA PRO A 225 11.91 11.03 -27.56
C PRO A 225 11.73 10.83 -29.06
N PRO A 226 11.67 9.57 -29.55
CA PRO A 226 11.27 9.33 -30.91
C PRO A 226 9.91 9.99 -31.15
N ALA A 227 9.75 10.66 -32.28
CA ALA A 227 8.46 11.21 -32.69
C ALA A 227 7.42 10.10 -32.54
N ALA A 228 6.32 10.39 -31.83
CA ALA A 228 5.22 9.44 -31.71
C ALA A 228 4.81 9.12 -33.14
N GLY A 229 4.99 7.85 -33.54
CA GLY A 229 4.73 7.40 -34.88
C GLY A 229 3.31 7.77 -35.29
N ALA A 230 3.22 8.30 -36.52
CA ALA A 230 1.97 8.56 -37.19
C ALA A 230 1.17 7.26 -37.39
#